data_4ad8a36d9b0bbe199e92fbaa84723ff2
#
_entry.id   4ad8a36d9b0bbe199e92fbaa84723ff2
#
_cell.length_a   1.000
_cell.length_b   1.000
_cell.length_c   1.000
_cell.angle_alpha   90.00
_cell.angle_beta   90.00
_cell.angle_gamma   90.00
#
_symmetry.space_group_name_H-M   'P 1'
#
loop_
_entity.id
_entity.type
_entity.pdbx_description
1 polymer ?
#
loop_
_entity_poly.entity_id
_entity_poly.type
_entity_poly.pdbx_seq_one_letter_code
_entity_poly.pdbx_strand_id
1 'polypeptide(L)'
;MKSIISLPGLAALAAVSLSLTGCGIYSSYEAKNEVPDGLFGQADTAQAQPAGQSLAKVAWRDLFTDPQLQAVISEVLEKNIDLQTAQLNIEQAQASYKASRLAFAPSLSFSPNAALGKYDVDGAEVIKTYTIPVNLQWQIDAFGSLRNQKRAGRASLRAAEDALQATQTALVANTASL
;
A
#
# COMPACT_ATOMS: atom_id res chain seq x y z
N MET A 1 -33.18 -47.46 6.14
CA MET A 1 -32.15 -47.07 5.16
C MET A 1 -30.86 -46.85 5.92
N LYS A 2 -29.91 -47.80 5.89
CA LYS A 2 -28.59 -47.69 6.51
C LYS A 2 -27.67 -47.04 5.48
N SER A 3 -27.23 -45.79 5.74
CA SER A 3 -26.22 -45.13 4.92
C SER A 3 -24.86 -45.77 5.19
N ILE A 4 -24.37 -46.53 4.24
CA ILE A 4 -23.03 -47.10 4.23
C ILE A 4 -22.10 -45.96 3.76
N ILE A 5 -21.62 -45.17 4.70
CA ILE A 5 -20.47 -44.30 4.43
C ILE A 5 -19.27 -45.24 4.39
N SER A 6 -18.78 -45.53 3.19
CA SER A 6 -17.64 -46.41 2.98
C SER A 6 -16.36 -45.78 3.54
N LEU A 7 -15.56 -46.58 4.26
CA LEU A 7 -14.26 -46.17 4.83
C LEU A 7 -13.39 -45.31 3.86
N PRO A 8 -13.31 -45.64 2.54
CA PRO A 8 -12.53 -44.83 1.60
C PRO A 8 -13.12 -43.42 1.39
N GLY A 9 -14.43 -43.24 1.54
CA GLY A 9 -15.05 -41.88 1.47
C GLY A 9 -14.68 -40.99 2.64
N LEU A 10 -14.59 -41.55 3.85
CA LEU A 10 -14.12 -40.78 5.03
C LEU A 10 -12.64 -40.42 4.93
N ALA A 11 -11.80 -41.30 4.41
CA ALA A 11 -10.37 -41.02 4.19
C ALA A 11 -10.15 -39.94 3.12
N ALA A 12 -10.94 -39.94 2.05
CA ALA A 12 -10.89 -38.90 1.02
C ALA A 12 -11.36 -37.55 1.57
N LEU A 13 -12.40 -37.45 2.39
CA LEU A 13 -12.84 -36.23 3.05
C LEU A 13 -11.79 -35.71 4.04
N ALA A 14 -11.14 -36.59 4.81
CA ALA A 14 -10.07 -36.21 5.73
C ALA A 14 -8.81 -35.70 4.99
N ALA A 15 -8.46 -36.26 3.84
CA ALA A 15 -7.34 -35.82 3.02
C ALA A 15 -7.62 -34.44 2.39
N VAL A 16 -8.84 -34.15 1.96
CA VAL A 16 -9.25 -32.83 1.45
C VAL A 16 -9.27 -31.77 2.56
N SER A 17 -9.68 -32.10 3.78
CA SER A 17 -9.67 -31.16 4.90
C SER A 17 -8.25 -30.84 5.39
N LEU A 18 -7.30 -31.77 5.30
CA LEU A 18 -5.89 -31.51 5.63
C LEU A 18 -5.17 -30.63 4.60
N SER A 19 -5.57 -30.66 3.33
CA SER A 19 -5.00 -29.79 2.29
C SER A 19 -5.49 -28.33 2.36
N LEU A 20 -6.58 -28.04 3.07
CA LEU A 20 -7.13 -26.71 3.26
C LEU A 20 -6.49 -25.92 4.44
N THR A 21 -5.68 -26.57 5.28
CA THR A 21 -5.02 -25.90 6.42
C THR A 21 -3.77 -25.10 6.03
N GLY A 22 -3.35 -25.15 4.76
CA GLY A 22 -2.20 -24.40 4.23
C GLY A 22 -2.40 -22.88 4.04
N CYS A 23 -3.59 -22.34 4.35
CA CYS A 23 -3.89 -20.91 4.11
C CYS A 23 -3.24 -19.94 5.10
N GLY A 24 -2.40 -20.40 6.02
CA GLY A 24 -1.75 -19.59 7.05
C GLY A 24 -0.23 -19.44 6.91
N ILE A 25 0.34 -19.68 5.73
CA ILE A 25 1.81 -19.70 5.50
C ILE A 25 2.46 -18.29 5.63
N TYR A 26 1.70 -17.24 5.78
CA TYR A 26 2.26 -15.90 5.99
C TYR A 26 2.57 -15.69 7.48
N SER A 27 3.83 -15.91 7.86
CA SER A 27 4.37 -15.33 9.08
C SER A 27 4.34 -13.80 8.95
N SER A 28 3.83 -13.10 9.98
CA SER A 28 3.96 -11.66 10.03
C SER A 28 5.45 -11.32 10.04
N TYR A 29 5.88 -10.44 9.12
CA TYR A 29 7.22 -9.91 9.15
C TYR A 29 7.37 -9.05 10.40
N GLU A 30 8.23 -9.49 11.33
CA GLU A 30 8.70 -8.68 12.44
C GLU A 30 10.08 -8.13 12.06
N ALA A 31 10.16 -6.81 11.93
CA ALA A 31 11.42 -6.15 11.67
C ALA A 31 12.34 -6.43 12.87
N LYS A 32 13.43 -7.15 12.65
CA LYS A 32 14.50 -7.27 13.64
C LYS A 32 15.26 -5.94 13.68
N ASN A 33 14.81 -5.04 14.52
CA ASN A 33 15.51 -3.79 14.80
C ASN A 33 16.59 -3.99 15.89
N GLU A 34 17.18 -5.19 15.96
CA GLU A 34 18.31 -5.44 16.82
C GLU A 34 19.54 -4.76 16.19
N VAL A 35 19.81 -3.54 16.63
CA VAL A 35 21.10 -2.91 16.40
C VAL A 35 22.09 -3.66 17.30
N PRO A 36 23.15 -4.32 16.76
CA PRO A 36 24.11 -5.00 17.59
C PRO A 36 24.69 -4.05 18.64
N ASP A 37 24.74 -4.50 19.89
CA ASP A 37 25.32 -3.73 20.98
C ASP A 37 26.77 -3.37 20.62
N GLY A 38 27.10 -2.07 20.71
CA GLY A 38 28.44 -1.58 20.41
C GLY A 38 28.71 -1.17 18.97
N LEU A 39 27.74 -1.22 18.05
CA LEU A 39 27.93 -0.78 16.65
C LEU A 39 28.32 0.71 16.56
N PHE A 40 27.86 1.54 17.48
CA PHE A 40 28.17 2.96 17.56
C PHE A 40 29.15 3.32 18.73
N GLY A 41 29.90 2.35 19.18
CA GLY A 41 30.77 2.48 20.36
C GLY A 41 30.00 2.26 21.66
N GLN A 42 30.74 2.11 22.77
CA GLN A 42 30.13 2.14 24.10
C GLN A 42 29.64 3.57 24.33
N ALA A 43 28.32 3.73 24.42
CA ALA A 43 27.77 4.98 24.89
C ALA A 43 28.34 5.23 26.29
N ASP A 44 29.18 6.26 26.42
CA ASP A 44 29.62 6.72 27.74
C ASP A 44 28.37 6.98 28.56
N THR A 45 28.13 6.15 29.56
CA THR A 45 26.93 6.13 30.40
C THR A 45 26.72 7.44 31.18
N ALA A 46 27.66 8.39 31.08
CA ALA A 46 27.64 9.69 31.76
C ALA A 46 26.72 10.74 31.03
N GLN A 47 26.30 10.51 29.81
CA GLN A 47 25.40 11.43 29.04
C GLN A 47 24.26 10.69 28.37
N ALA A 48 23.78 9.59 28.93
CA ALA A 48 22.54 8.98 28.49
C ALA A 48 21.40 9.99 28.73
N GLN A 49 21.06 10.74 27.68
CA GLN A 49 19.79 11.49 27.67
C GLN A 49 18.68 10.49 28.02
N PRO A 50 17.71 10.90 28.87
CA PRO A 50 16.64 10.01 29.28
C PRO A 50 15.99 9.41 28.02
N ALA A 51 15.87 8.09 28.01
CA ALA A 51 15.39 7.24 26.91
C ALA A 51 13.92 7.56 26.52
N GLY A 52 13.64 8.79 26.11
CA GLY A 52 12.28 9.28 25.82
C GLY A 52 12.19 10.29 24.69
N GLN A 53 13.26 10.97 24.32
CA GLN A 53 13.23 11.96 23.25
C GLN A 53 14.35 11.69 22.23
N SER A 54 14.00 10.87 21.23
CA SER A 54 14.81 10.82 20.01
C SER A 54 14.87 12.23 19.40
N LEU A 55 16.08 12.71 19.06
CA LEU A 55 16.29 14.00 18.37
C LEU A 55 15.42 14.12 17.11
N ALA A 56 15.05 13.00 16.51
CA ALA A 56 14.13 12.96 15.36
C ALA A 56 12.70 13.43 15.69
N LYS A 57 12.33 13.54 16.97
CA LYS A 57 11.02 14.05 17.41
C LYS A 57 11.06 15.50 17.89
N VAL A 58 12.23 16.09 17.99
CA VAL A 58 12.39 17.49 18.37
C VAL A 58 12.08 18.36 17.15
N ALA A 59 11.26 19.38 17.33
CA ALA A 59 10.97 20.30 16.24
C ALA A 59 12.27 21.04 15.85
N TRP A 60 12.57 21.14 14.57
CA TRP A 60 13.78 21.78 14.08
C TRP A 60 13.90 23.26 14.54
N ARG A 61 12.77 23.94 14.81
CA ARG A 61 12.74 25.28 15.36
C ARG A 61 13.29 25.39 16.78
N ASP A 62 13.21 24.29 17.53
CA ASP A 62 13.76 24.23 18.90
C ASP A 62 15.28 23.92 18.89
N LEU A 63 15.76 23.32 17.79
CA LEU A 63 17.20 23.01 17.59
C LEU A 63 17.97 24.23 17.08
N PHE A 64 17.38 25.03 16.20
CA PHE A 64 18.02 26.20 15.59
C PHE A 64 17.38 27.49 16.12
N THR A 65 18.12 28.23 16.95
CA THR A 65 17.60 29.44 17.62
C THR A 65 17.85 30.75 16.83
N ASP A 66 18.65 30.69 15.76
CA ASP A 66 18.91 31.82 14.90
C ASP A 66 17.69 32.17 14.02
N PRO A 67 17.10 33.36 14.14
CA PRO A 67 15.93 33.75 13.34
C PRO A 67 16.20 33.82 11.84
N GLN A 68 17.42 34.17 11.41
CA GLN A 68 17.76 34.22 9.99
C GLN A 68 17.81 32.82 9.39
N LEU A 69 18.45 31.88 10.09
CA LEU A 69 18.50 30.50 9.68
C LEU A 69 17.10 29.86 9.65
N GLN A 70 16.25 30.17 10.65
CA GLN A 70 14.86 29.69 10.66
C GLN A 70 14.04 30.21 9.45
N ALA A 71 14.26 31.47 9.05
CA ALA A 71 13.60 32.04 7.88
C ALA A 71 14.01 31.30 6.59
N VAL A 72 15.32 31.05 6.41
CA VAL A 72 15.86 30.35 5.25
C VAL A 72 15.33 28.91 5.21
N ILE A 73 15.38 28.16 6.33
CA ILE A 73 14.86 26.80 6.41
C ILE A 73 13.35 26.79 6.06
N SER A 74 12.58 27.74 6.58
CA SER A 74 11.15 27.83 6.29
C SER A 74 10.87 28.04 4.81
N GLU A 75 11.61 28.94 4.16
CA GLU A 75 11.49 29.21 2.73
C GLU A 75 11.87 28.00 1.87
N VAL A 76 12.94 27.29 2.25
CA VAL A 76 13.38 26.06 1.57
C VAL A 76 12.33 24.97 1.71
N LEU A 77 11.77 24.76 2.90
CA LEU A 77 10.71 23.76 3.13
C LEU A 77 9.43 24.08 2.34
N GLU A 78 9.11 25.34 2.14
CA GLU A 78 7.92 25.75 1.39
C GLU A 78 8.08 25.60 -0.12
N LYS A 79 9.27 25.92 -0.64
CA LYS A 79 9.50 26.00 -2.10
C LYS A 79 10.20 24.78 -2.70
N ASN A 80 10.64 23.84 -1.89
CA ASN A 80 11.41 22.69 -2.39
C ASN A 80 10.54 21.71 -3.20
N ILE A 81 10.99 21.40 -4.41
CA ILE A 81 10.30 20.52 -5.34
C ILE A 81 10.30 19.07 -4.85
N ASP A 82 11.34 18.61 -4.15
CA ASP A 82 11.42 17.25 -3.65
C ASP A 82 10.36 16.99 -2.57
N LEU A 83 10.08 17.98 -1.73
CA LEU A 83 8.99 17.91 -0.76
C LEU A 83 7.61 17.87 -1.41
N GLN A 84 7.40 18.68 -2.45
CA GLN A 84 6.15 18.65 -3.21
C GLN A 84 5.97 17.31 -3.89
N THR A 85 7.04 16.76 -4.46
CA THR A 85 7.04 15.41 -5.06
C THR A 85 6.75 14.33 -4.02
N ALA A 86 7.33 14.40 -2.83
CA ALA A 86 7.06 13.47 -1.75
C ALA A 86 5.59 13.53 -1.28
N GLN A 87 4.98 14.72 -1.24
CA GLN A 87 3.56 14.89 -0.94
C GLN A 87 2.67 14.23 -2.01
N LEU A 88 2.97 14.45 -3.29
CA LEU A 88 2.26 13.79 -4.40
C LEU A 88 2.39 12.26 -4.36
N ASN A 89 3.55 11.74 -3.95
CA ASN A 89 3.75 10.31 -3.76
C ASN A 89 2.86 9.74 -2.64
N ILE A 90 2.62 10.50 -1.56
CA ILE A 90 1.65 10.12 -0.52
C ILE A 90 0.24 10.06 -1.10
N GLU A 91 -0.18 11.07 -1.88
CA GLU A 91 -1.50 11.07 -2.51
C GLU A 91 -1.68 9.88 -3.45
N GLN A 92 -0.66 9.55 -4.24
CA GLN A 92 -0.65 8.36 -5.10
C GLN A 92 -0.78 7.06 -4.28
N ALA A 93 -0.01 6.95 -3.19
CA ALA A 93 -0.08 5.79 -2.30
C ALA A 93 -1.46 5.67 -1.62
N GLN A 94 -2.08 6.79 -1.23
CA GLN A 94 -3.43 6.84 -0.69
C GLN A 94 -4.47 6.38 -1.72
N ALA A 95 -4.36 6.84 -2.97
CA ALA A 95 -5.24 6.41 -4.05
C ALA A 95 -5.12 4.90 -4.30
N SER A 96 -3.90 4.37 -4.35
CA SER A 96 -3.62 2.94 -4.50
C SER A 96 -4.16 2.11 -3.33
N TYR A 97 -4.03 2.59 -2.11
CA TYR A 97 -4.61 1.95 -0.93
C TYR A 97 -6.15 1.98 -0.96
N LYS A 98 -6.77 3.09 -1.38
CA LYS A 98 -8.22 3.16 -1.59
C LYS A 98 -8.68 2.17 -2.66
N ALA A 99 -7.97 2.04 -3.78
CA ALA A 99 -8.26 1.06 -4.82
C ALA A 99 -8.22 -0.38 -4.28
N SER A 100 -7.21 -0.72 -3.48
CA SER A 100 -7.10 -2.06 -2.85
C SER A 100 -8.24 -2.34 -1.85
N ARG A 101 -8.82 -1.32 -1.24
CA ARG A 101 -10.02 -1.45 -0.39
C ARG A 101 -11.29 -1.67 -1.23
N LEU A 102 -11.41 -0.98 -2.35
CA LEU A 102 -12.56 -1.10 -3.26
C LEU A 102 -12.58 -2.45 -3.99
N ALA A 103 -11.45 -3.14 -4.09
CA ALA A 103 -11.37 -4.49 -4.68
C ALA A 103 -12.23 -5.54 -3.95
N PHE A 104 -12.68 -5.27 -2.72
CA PHE A 104 -13.65 -6.13 -2.01
C PHE A 104 -15.10 -5.90 -2.44
N ALA A 105 -15.38 -4.79 -3.10
CA ALA A 105 -16.72 -4.49 -3.60
C ALA A 105 -16.94 -5.13 -4.97
N PRO A 106 -18.19 -5.50 -5.31
CA PRO A 106 -18.52 -5.90 -6.66
C PRO A 106 -18.28 -4.75 -7.65
N SER A 107 -17.72 -5.06 -8.80
CA SER A 107 -17.53 -4.12 -9.90
C SER A 107 -18.67 -4.26 -10.91
N LEU A 108 -19.24 -3.14 -11.32
CA LEU A 108 -20.23 -3.05 -12.37
C LEU A 108 -19.60 -2.34 -13.56
N SER A 109 -19.57 -3.02 -14.71
CA SER A 109 -19.10 -2.40 -15.96
C SER A 109 -20.23 -2.30 -16.96
N PHE A 110 -20.22 -1.20 -17.69
CA PHE A 110 -21.19 -0.86 -18.71
C PHE A 110 -20.42 -0.39 -19.96
N SER A 111 -20.61 -1.11 -21.08
CA SER A 111 -19.84 -0.87 -22.31
C SER A 111 -20.75 -0.85 -23.53
N PRO A 112 -21.47 0.26 -23.76
CA PRO A 112 -22.35 0.36 -24.93
C PRO A 112 -21.53 0.29 -26.21
N ASN A 113 -22.01 -0.49 -27.17
CA ASN A 113 -21.41 -0.66 -28.49
C ASN A 113 -22.49 -0.51 -29.57
N ALA A 114 -22.16 0.19 -30.64
CA ALA A 114 -22.98 0.28 -31.86
C ALA A 114 -22.13 -0.18 -33.04
N ALA A 115 -22.65 -1.14 -33.79
CA ALA A 115 -22.01 -1.65 -35.00
C ALA A 115 -22.95 -1.43 -36.20
N LEU A 116 -22.38 -0.95 -37.29
CA LEU A 116 -23.02 -0.82 -38.59
C LEU A 116 -22.39 -1.81 -39.55
N GLY A 117 -23.14 -2.81 -40.00
CA GLY A 117 -22.69 -3.79 -40.97
C GLY A 117 -23.47 -3.64 -42.30
N LYS A 118 -22.74 -3.56 -43.42
CA LYS A 118 -23.30 -3.69 -44.75
C LYS A 118 -22.65 -4.90 -45.39
N TYR A 119 -23.45 -5.87 -45.78
CA TYR A 119 -22.97 -6.98 -46.59
C TYR A 119 -22.94 -6.53 -48.06
N ASP A 120 -21.85 -6.87 -48.78
CA ASP A 120 -21.64 -6.51 -50.17
C ASP A 120 -22.44 -7.46 -51.08
N VAL A 121 -23.79 -7.44 -50.93
CA VAL A 121 -24.74 -8.17 -51.77
C VAL A 121 -25.71 -7.16 -52.27
N ASP A 122 -25.99 -7.18 -53.59
CA ASP A 122 -26.93 -6.28 -54.23
C ASP A 122 -28.28 -6.34 -53.52
N GLY A 123 -28.75 -5.19 -53.01
CA GLY A 123 -30.01 -5.06 -52.25
C GLY A 123 -29.92 -5.30 -50.77
N ALA A 124 -28.70 -5.51 -50.19
CA ALA A 124 -28.52 -5.73 -48.74
C ALA A 124 -28.83 -4.46 -47.93
N GLU A 125 -29.72 -4.57 -46.96
CA GLU A 125 -29.98 -3.52 -45.99
C GLU A 125 -28.80 -3.35 -45.01
N VAL A 126 -28.60 -2.12 -44.56
CA VAL A 126 -27.61 -1.82 -43.51
C VAL A 126 -28.13 -2.35 -42.17
N ILE A 127 -27.43 -3.34 -41.63
CA ILE A 127 -27.73 -3.89 -40.31
C ILE A 127 -27.14 -2.97 -39.25
N LYS A 128 -28.00 -2.43 -38.40
CA LYS A 128 -27.62 -1.61 -37.24
C LYS A 128 -27.77 -2.46 -35.98
N THR A 129 -26.65 -2.77 -35.33
CA THR A 129 -26.68 -3.54 -34.08
C THR A 129 -26.28 -2.63 -32.93
N TYR A 130 -27.15 -2.53 -31.94
CA TYR A 130 -26.86 -1.82 -30.68
C TYR A 130 -26.80 -2.84 -29.57
N THR A 131 -25.68 -2.90 -28.86
CA THR A 131 -25.47 -3.82 -27.75
C THR A 131 -25.14 -3.04 -26.52
N ILE A 132 -25.80 -3.33 -25.41
CA ILE A 132 -25.58 -2.68 -24.11
C ILE A 132 -25.28 -3.77 -23.08
N PRO A 133 -24.04 -4.31 -23.08
CA PRO A 133 -23.66 -5.29 -22.07
C PRO A 133 -23.48 -4.63 -20.72
N VAL A 134 -24.09 -5.26 -19.72
CA VAL A 134 -23.90 -4.91 -18.30
C VAL A 134 -23.28 -6.14 -17.64
N ASN A 135 -22.07 -5.97 -17.07
CA ASN A 135 -21.36 -7.05 -16.38
C ASN A 135 -21.20 -6.70 -14.91
N LEU A 136 -21.62 -7.61 -14.05
CA LEU A 136 -21.36 -7.55 -12.61
C LEU A 136 -20.30 -8.61 -12.27
N GLN A 137 -19.19 -8.19 -11.69
CA GLN A 137 -18.13 -9.08 -11.26
C GLN A 137 -17.83 -8.87 -9.78
N TRP A 138 -17.76 -9.96 -9.02
CA TRP A 138 -17.40 -9.93 -7.63
C TRP A 138 -16.38 -11.03 -7.32
N GLN A 139 -15.28 -10.64 -6.69
CA GLN A 139 -14.22 -11.57 -6.31
C GLN A 139 -14.30 -11.87 -4.80
N ILE A 140 -14.56 -13.13 -4.49
CA ILE A 140 -14.56 -13.62 -3.10
C ILE A 140 -13.12 -13.91 -2.68
N ASP A 141 -12.70 -13.34 -1.55
CA ASP A 141 -11.32 -13.50 -1.02
C ASP A 141 -11.18 -14.78 -0.18
N ALA A 142 -11.32 -15.93 -0.81
CA ALA A 142 -11.23 -17.24 -0.14
C ALA A 142 -9.82 -17.52 0.42
N PHE A 143 -8.78 -17.09 -0.28
CA PHE A 143 -7.38 -17.36 0.06
C PHE A 143 -6.63 -16.14 0.63
N GLY A 144 -7.31 -15.05 0.90
CA GLY A 144 -6.72 -13.86 1.52
C GLY A 144 -5.88 -12.98 0.60
N SER A 145 -5.96 -13.15 -0.71
CA SER A 145 -5.21 -12.36 -1.69
C SER A 145 -5.53 -10.87 -1.59
N LEU A 146 -6.83 -10.51 -1.58
CA LEU A 146 -7.27 -9.12 -1.45
C LEU A 146 -6.91 -8.52 -0.09
N ARG A 147 -6.98 -9.33 0.98
CA ARG A 147 -6.54 -8.91 2.33
C ARG A 147 -5.06 -8.58 2.36
N ASN A 148 -4.23 -9.40 1.72
CA ASN A 148 -2.79 -9.17 1.66
C ASN A 148 -2.46 -7.96 0.76
N GLN A 149 -3.14 -7.79 -0.35
CA GLN A 149 -3.00 -6.60 -1.21
C GLN A 149 -3.37 -5.31 -0.45
N LYS A 150 -4.45 -5.31 0.33
CA LYS A 150 -4.81 -4.18 1.19
C LYS A 150 -3.74 -3.90 2.25
N ARG A 151 -3.16 -4.95 2.88
CA ARG A 151 -2.06 -4.80 3.86
C ARG A 151 -0.82 -4.20 3.21
N ALA A 152 -0.45 -4.69 2.02
CA ALA A 152 0.66 -4.16 1.24
C ALA A 152 0.44 -2.68 0.87
N GLY A 153 -0.75 -2.32 0.37
CA GLY A 153 -1.10 -0.94 0.07
C GLY A 153 -1.03 -0.02 1.29
N ARG A 154 -1.44 -0.49 2.47
CA ARG A 154 -1.30 0.26 3.72
C ARG A 154 0.16 0.44 4.14
N ALA A 155 0.99 -0.60 3.95
CA ALA A 155 2.42 -0.51 4.25
C ALA A 155 3.13 0.47 3.30
N SER A 156 2.78 0.46 2.00
CA SER A 156 3.30 1.40 1.02
C SER A 156 2.92 2.85 1.33
N LEU A 157 1.69 3.09 1.82
CA LEU A 157 1.28 4.43 2.26
C LEU A 157 2.14 4.91 3.44
N ARG A 158 2.35 4.07 4.46
CA ARG A 158 3.22 4.43 5.59
C ARG A 158 4.65 4.69 5.15
N ALA A 159 5.18 3.88 4.24
CA ALA A 159 6.52 4.08 3.69
C ALA A 159 6.65 5.43 2.96
N ALA A 160 5.60 5.89 2.25
CA ALA A 160 5.58 7.20 1.63
C ALA A 160 5.53 8.34 2.66
N GLU A 161 4.77 8.17 3.76
CA GLU A 161 4.71 9.13 4.87
C GLU A 161 6.08 9.24 5.58
N ASP A 162 6.73 8.11 5.84
CA ASP A 162 8.07 8.07 6.44
C ASP A 162 9.13 8.68 5.51
N ALA A 163 9.02 8.46 4.19
CA ALA A 163 9.90 9.05 3.18
C ALA A 163 9.78 10.59 3.13
N LEU A 164 8.57 11.14 3.28
CA LEU A 164 8.38 12.59 3.39
C LEU A 164 9.12 13.14 4.61
N GLN A 165 8.98 12.49 5.78
CA GLN A 165 9.66 12.90 7.01
C GLN A 165 11.19 12.83 6.85
N ALA A 166 11.71 11.79 6.20
CA ALA A 166 13.13 11.65 5.92
C ALA A 166 13.64 12.78 5.00
N THR A 167 12.87 13.11 3.95
CA THR A 167 13.19 14.21 3.03
C THR A 167 13.21 15.55 3.75
N GLN A 168 12.22 15.82 4.61
CA GLN A 168 12.19 17.06 5.43
C GLN A 168 13.42 17.15 6.34
N THR A 169 13.75 16.07 7.03
CA THR A 169 14.91 16.05 7.95
C THR A 169 16.21 16.27 7.20
N ALA A 170 16.41 15.61 6.05
CA ALA A 170 17.59 15.79 5.23
C ALA A 170 17.70 17.22 4.70
N LEU A 171 16.58 17.81 4.28
CA LEU A 171 16.55 19.17 3.75
C LEU A 171 16.91 20.21 4.83
N VAL A 172 16.36 20.06 6.04
CA VAL A 172 16.70 20.91 7.18
C VAL A 172 18.18 20.79 7.52
N ALA A 173 18.71 19.57 7.61
CA ALA A 173 20.13 19.34 7.91
C ALA A 173 21.05 19.94 6.83
N ASN A 174 20.73 19.75 5.57
CA ASN A 174 21.51 20.28 4.46
C ASN A 174 21.49 21.82 4.47
N THR A 175 20.32 22.43 4.70
CA THR A 175 20.21 23.90 4.75
C THR A 175 20.98 24.49 5.94
N ALA A 176 20.98 23.80 7.08
CA ALA A 176 21.70 24.26 8.27
C ALA A 176 23.23 24.08 8.17
N SER A 177 23.72 23.23 7.24
CA SER A 177 25.15 22.96 7.06
C SER A 177 25.81 23.84 5.98
N LEU A 178 25.06 24.63 5.24
CA LEU A 178 25.56 25.60 4.25
C LEU A 178 25.97 26.91 4.90
#